data_d0bfe53309b48354a1a383bc70be28de
#
_entry.id   d0bfe53309b48354a1a383bc70be28de
#
_cell.length_a   1.000
_cell.length_b   1.000
_cell.length_c   1.000
_cell.angle_alpha   90.00
_cell.angle_beta   90.00
_cell.angle_gamma   90.00
#
_symmetry.space_group_name_H-M   'P 1'
#
loop_
_entity.id
_entity.type
_entity.pdbx_description
1 polymer ?
#
loop_
_entity_poly.entity_id
_entity_poly.type
_entity_poly.pdbx_seq_one_letter_code
_entity_poly.pdbx_strand_id
1 'polypeptide(L)'
;VSYLTEVRLRREAVPSFERYPFSLPAVRGLNRLALHPAVTYLVGENGSGKSTLLEGIAVSLGFNAEGGSLGEVEFSTHASHSELHEYLDARPGRPRHGFFLRAESLFNLATEIDRLDQEPWARALPKRAIDYFGGRSLHEQSHGESFLAVFQNKLHGGMLVLLDEPEAALSPIRQMSFLSLLHRHVRSGAQFVIATHSPIVLAYPDAWIYQFGEEGVRRTAYEETEHYQVYRDFLNHRERSLRVLLGDDE
;
A
#
# COMPACT_ATOMS: atom_id res chain seq x y z
N VAL A 1 -2.99 -18.78 7.19
CA VAL A 1 -4.30 -18.17 7.46
C VAL A 1 -4.40 -16.92 6.60
N SER A 2 -5.47 -16.76 5.82
CA SER A 2 -5.72 -15.55 5.04
C SER A 2 -6.63 -14.63 5.85
N TYR A 3 -6.26 -13.35 5.98
CA TYR A 3 -7.03 -12.34 6.71
C TYR A 3 -8.05 -11.66 5.81
N LEU A 4 -7.74 -11.59 4.52
CA LEU A 4 -8.60 -11.02 3.48
C LEU A 4 -8.50 -11.90 2.24
N THR A 5 -9.58 -12.57 1.88
CA THR A 5 -9.61 -13.50 0.74
C THR A 5 -10.16 -12.86 -0.53
N GLU A 6 -11.07 -11.92 -0.37
CA GLU A 6 -11.68 -11.21 -1.48
C GLU A 6 -12.29 -9.87 -1.06
N VAL A 7 -12.42 -8.98 -2.02
CA VAL A 7 -13.19 -7.75 -1.92
C VAL A 7 -14.21 -7.73 -3.05
N ARG A 8 -15.45 -7.35 -2.75
CA ARG A 8 -16.55 -7.22 -3.71
C ARG A 8 -17.11 -5.82 -3.70
N LEU A 9 -17.43 -5.30 -4.86
CA LEU A 9 -18.22 -4.08 -4.98
C LEU A 9 -19.70 -4.45 -4.96
N ARG A 10 -20.49 -3.86 -4.06
CA ARG A 10 -21.94 -3.97 -4.02
C ARG A 10 -22.55 -3.08 -5.10
N ARG A 11 -22.45 -3.53 -6.36
CA ARG A 11 -22.81 -2.74 -7.56
C ARG A 11 -24.24 -2.22 -7.55
N GLU A 12 -25.15 -3.00 -6.99
CA GLU A 12 -26.57 -2.67 -6.85
C GLU A 12 -26.84 -1.50 -5.90
N ALA A 13 -25.88 -1.22 -5.00
CA ALA A 13 -25.94 -0.12 -4.06
C ALA A 13 -25.27 1.15 -4.60
N VAL A 14 -24.45 1.04 -5.67
CA VAL A 14 -23.72 2.18 -6.24
C VAL A 14 -24.70 3.17 -6.88
N PRO A 15 -24.69 4.45 -6.45
CA PRO A 15 -25.69 5.43 -6.91
C PRO A 15 -25.50 5.85 -8.38
N SER A 16 -24.24 5.90 -8.86
CA SER A 16 -23.92 6.22 -10.26
C SER A 16 -22.47 5.85 -10.57
N PHE A 17 -22.25 5.21 -11.72
CA PHE A 17 -20.91 4.93 -12.26
C PHE A 17 -20.31 6.08 -13.09
N GLU A 18 -20.97 7.22 -13.14
CA GLU A 18 -20.49 8.42 -13.87
C GLU A 18 -19.77 9.42 -12.94
N ARG A 19 -19.84 9.22 -11.63
CA ARG A 19 -19.19 10.09 -10.65
C ARG A 19 -18.03 9.39 -9.94
N TYR A 20 -17.05 10.17 -9.53
CA TYR A 20 -15.94 9.70 -8.66
C TYR A 20 -16.49 9.21 -7.30
N PRO A 21 -15.97 8.10 -6.75
CA PRO A 21 -14.89 7.25 -7.27
C PRO A 21 -15.34 6.15 -8.23
N PHE A 22 -16.64 5.99 -8.48
CA PHE A 22 -17.21 4.89 -9.26
C PHE A 22 -16.95 5.00 -10.76
N SER A 23 -16.64 6.21 -11.26
CA SER A 23 -16.25 6.44 -12.65
C SER A 23 -14.83 5.96 -13.00
N LEU A 24 -13.97 5.71 -11.98
CA LEU A 24 -12.65 5.14 -12.20
C LEU A 24 -12.77 3.78 -12.90
N PRO A 25 -12.02 3.52 -14.00
CA PRO A 25 -12.10 2.25 -14.74
C PRO A 25 -11.94 1.02 -13.83
N ALA A 26 -11.01 1.09 -12.89
CA ALA A 26 -10.76 0.04 -11.91
C ALA A 26 -11.98 -0.28 -11.02
N VAL A 27 -12.73 0.74 -10.60
CA VAL A 27 -13.92 0.58 -9.75
C VAL A 27 -15.13 0.21 -10.60
N ARG A 28 -15.29 0.87 -11.75
CA ARG A 28 -16.40 0.63 -12.67
C ARG A 28 -16.47 -0.83 -13.14
N GLY A 29 -15.32 -1.43 -13.42
CA GLY A 29 -15.18 -2.84 -13.82
C GLY A 29 -15.16 -3.84 -12.67
N LEU A 30 -15.08 -3.36 -11.42
CA LEU A 30 -14.92 -4.24 -10.25
C LEU A 30 -16.23 -4.94 -9.92
N ASN A 31 -16.20 -6.27 -9.91
CA ASN A 31 -17.22 -7.10 -9.29
C ASN A 31 -16.63 -7.79 -8.06
N ARG A 32 -15.51 -8.45 -8.26
CA ARG A 32 -14.80 -9.23 -7.25
C ARG A 32 -13.31 -9.17 -7.51
N LEU A 33 -12.54 -8.90 -6.47
CA LEU A 33 -11.08 -9.00 -6.45
C LEU A 33 -10.69 -10.08 -5.45
N ALA A 34 -10.20 -11.22 -5.93
CA ALA A 34 -9.63 -12.26 -5.07
C ALA A 34 -8.21 -11.84 -4.63
N LEU A 35 -7.83 -12.19 -3.40
CA LEU A 35 -6.55 -11.80 -2.83
C LEU A 35 -5.71 -13.02 -2.45
N HIS A 36 -4.41 -12.94 -2.73
CA HIS A 36 -3.47 -14.01 -2.40
C HIS A 36 -3.26 -14.09 -0.88
N PRO A 37 -3.15 -15.30 -0.30
CA PRO A 37 -2.97 -15.45 1.14
C PRO A 37 -1.66 -14.86 1.69
N ALA A 38 -0.66 -14.59 0.84
CA ALA A 38 0.60 -13.96 1.22
C ALA A 38 0.71 -12.53 0.67
N VAL A 39 0.83 -12.35 -0.65
CA VAL A 39 1.09 -11.03 -1.26
C VAL A 39 0.21 -10.81 -2.49
N THR A 40 -0.49 -9.69 -2.50
CA THR A 40 -1.22 -9.18 -3.67
C THR A 40 -0.70 -7.80 -4.02
N TYR A 41 -0.36 -7.57 -5.28
CA TYR A 41 0.03 -6.28 -5.82
C TYR A 41 -1.08 -5.66 -6.67
N LEU A 42 -1.23 -4.34 -6.52
CA LEU A 42 -2.04 -3.48 -7.36
C LEU A 42 -1.08 -2.57 -8.13
N VAL A 43 -1.02 -2.71 -9.46
CA VAL A 43 -0.07 -2.00 -10.31
C VAL A 43 -0.80 -1.32 -11.47
N GLY A 44 -0.29 -0.20 -11.94
CA GLY A 44 -0.87 0.60 -13.04
C GLY A 44 -0.47 2.06 -12.91
N GLU A 45 -0.78 2.88 -13.90
CA GLU A 45 -0.41 4.29 -13.94
C GLU A 45 -1.06 5.14 -12.84
N ASN A 46 -0.54 6.35 -12.67
CA ASN A 46 -1.14 7.35 -11.78
C ASN A 46 -2.58 7.66 -12.23
N GLY A 47 -3.49 7.79 -11.27
CA GLY A 47 -4.90 8.00 -11.55
C GLY A 47 -5.70 6.76 -11.96
N SER A 48 -5.08 5.57 -12.08
CA SER A 48 -5.79 4.32 -12.42
C SER A 48 -6.75 3.81 -11.34
N GLY A 49 -6.68 4.37 -10.11
CA GLY A 49 -7.57 4.03 -9.00
C GLY A 49 -7.00 3.03 -8.00
N LYS A 50 -5.69 2.68 -8.07
CA LYS A 50 -5.03 1.77 -7.11
C LYS A 50 -5.17 2.23 -5.67
N SER A 51 -4.69 3.46 -5.39
CA SER A 51 -4.71 4.05 -4.05
C SER A 51 -6.15 4.25 -3.55
N THR A 52 -7.07 4.67 -4.43
CA THR A 52 -8.49 4.81 -4.10
C THR A 52 -9.12 3.46 -3.69
N LEU A 53 -8.80 2.39 -4.43
CA LEU A 53 -9.30 1.05 -4.07
C LEU A 53 -8.66 0.54 -2.80
N LEU A 54 -7.34 0.71 -2.63
CA LEU A 54 -6.61 0.27 -1.44
C LEU A 54 -7.09 1.02 -0.18
N GLU A 55 -7.29 2.34 -0.28
CA GLU A 55 -7.88 3.18 0.77
C GLU A 55 -9.31 2.73 1.11
N GLY A 56 -10.14 2.52 0.08
CA GLY A 56 -11.51 2.01 0.29
C GLY A 56 -11.53 0.67 1.00
N ILE A 57 -10.61 -0.24 0.67
CA ILE A 57 -10.43 -1.52 1.37
C ILE A 57 -10.02 -1.26 2.83
N ALA A 58 -9.02 -0.41 3.06
CA ALA A 58 -8.53 -0.09 4.39
C ALA A 58 -9.66 0.46 5.28
N VAL A 59 -10.37 1.47 4.82
CA VAL A 59 -11.46 2.10 5.57
C VAL A 59 -12.62 1.12 5.80
N SER A 60 -12.99 0.29 4.82
CA SER A 60 -14.04 -0.74 4.98
C SER A 60 -13.70 -1.78 6.06
N LEU A 61 -12.41 -2.02 6.30
CA LEU A 61 -11.91 -2.89 7.36
C LEU A 61 -11.73 -2.18 8.71
N GLY A 62 -11.93 -0.86 8.76
CA GLY A 62 -11.86 -0.04 9.97
C GLY A 62 -10.46 0.51 10.27
N PHE A 63 -9.60 0.62 9.25
CA PHE A 63 -8.38 1.42 9.35
C PHE A 63 -8.70 2.91 9.20
N ASN A 64 -7.84 3.76 9.77
CA ASN A 64 -7.85 5.17 9.46
C ASN A 64 -7.38 5.39 8.01
N ALA A 65 -8.00 6.33 7.27
CA ALA A 65 -7.64 6.65 5.89
C ALA A 65 -6.19 7.19 5.77
N GLU A 66 -5.69 7.86 6.79
CA GLU A 66 -4.31 8.36 6.87
C GLU A 66 -3.28 7.28 7.22
N GLY A 67 -3.71 6.08 7.58
CA GLY A 67 -2.85 4.97 7.98
C GLY A 67 -2.79 4.76 9.50
N GLY A 68 -1.98 3.78 9.91
CA GLY A 68 -1.81 3.37 11.30
C GLY A 68 -2.28 1.94 11.57
N SER A 69 -2.28 1.55 12.84
CA SER A 69 -2.76 0.24 13.27
C SER A 69 -4.28 0.19 13.33
N LEU A 70 -4.82 -0.99 13.12
CA LEU A 70 -6.25 -1.22 13.24
C LEU A 70 -6.73 -0.95 14.67
N GLY A 71 -7.69 -0.02 14.82
CA GLY A 71 -8.28 0.34 16.12
C GLY A 71 -7.50 1.39 16.91
N GLU A 72 -6.40 1.94 16.38
CA GLU A 72 -5.76 3.15 16.93
C GLU A 72 -6.63 4.39 16.65
N VAL A 73 -6.54 5.40 17.52
CA VAL A 73 -7.33 6.63 17.48
C VAL A 73 -7.14 7.37 16.15
N GLU A 74 -8.17 8.03 15.67
CA GLU A 74 -8.14 8.83 14.44
C GLU A 74 -7.04 9.91 14.51
N PHE A 75 -6.08 9.82 13.57
CA PHE A 75 -4.97 10.76 13.45
C PHE A 75 -5.32 12.03 12.65
N SER A 76 -6.49 12.10 12.04
CA SER A 76 -6.92 13.28 11.29
C SER A 76 -8.29 13.78 11.70
N THR A 77 -8.43 15.11 11.75
CA THR A 77 -9.69 15.80 12.01
C THR A 77 -10.57 15.96 10.77
N HIS A 78 -10.10 15.55 9.61
CA HIS A 78 -10.83 15.65 8.33
C HIS A 78 -10.85 14.31 7.61
N ALA A 79 -12.05 13.79 7.40
CA ALA A 79 -12.27 12.63 6.52
C ALA A 79 -12.03 13.03 5.06
N SER A 80 -10.83 12.76 4.54
CA SER A 80 -10.45 13.05 3.14
C SER A 80 -10.61 11.85 2.20
N HIS A 81 -11.20 10.76 2.70
CA HIS A 81 -11.37 9.53 1.92
C HIS A 81 -12.65 9.52 1.08
N SER A 82 -12.61 8.74 0.02
CA SER A 82 -13.77 8.56 -0.86
C SER A 82 -14.87 7.71 -0.21
N GLU A 83 -16.11 7.86 -0.67
CA GLU A 83 -17.24 7.05 -0.23
C GLU A 83 -17.16 5.57 -0.66
N LEU A 84 -16.13 5.16 -1.42
CA LEU A 84 -16.01 3.81 -1.96
C LEU A 84 -16.11 2.72 -0.89
N HIS A 85 -15.54 2.97 0.30
CA HIS A 85 -15.54 2.03 1.42
C HIS A 85 -16.95 1.58 1.85
N GLU A 86 -17.97 2.45 1.71
CA GLU A 86 -19.36 2.14 2.03
C GLU A 86 -19.97 1.09 1.10
N TYR A 87 -19.38 0.89 -0.08
CA TYR A 87 -19.85 -0.01 -1.13
C TYR A 87 -19.00 -1.26 -1.29
N LEU A 88 -17.94 -1.41 -0.51
CA LEU A 88 -17.09 -2.59 -0.51
C LEU A 88 -17.52 -3.62 0.55
N ASP A 89 -17.48 -4.89 0.16
CA ASP A 89 -17.67 -6.05 1.04
C ASP A 89 -16.34 -6.82 1.08
N ALA A 90 -15.59 -6.66 2.18
CA ALA A 90 -14.30 -7.29 2.41
C ALA A 90 -14.48 -8.58 3.21
N ARG A 91 -13.96 -9.72 2.73
CA ARG A 91 -14.16 -11.04 3.33
C ARG A 91 -12.83 -11.72 3.67
N PRO A 92 -12.74 -12.35 4.85
CA PRO A 92 -13.76 -12.69 5.84
C PRO A 92 -14.23 -11.57 6.77
N GLY A 93 -13.87 -10.31 6.52
CA GLY A 93 -14.24 -9.17 7.33
C GLY A 93 -13.06 -8.60 8.12
N ARG A 94 -13.34 -7.84 9.19
CA ARG A 94 -12.31 -7.10 9.93
C ARG A 94 -11.25 -8.03 10.53
N PRO A 95 -9.95 -7.88 10.20
CA PRO A 95 -8.88 -8.64 10.84
C PRO A 95 -8.73 -8.22 12.31
N ARG A 96 -8.14 -9.09 13.14
CA ARG A 96 -7.85 -8.73 14.54
C ARG A 96 -6.70 -7.75 14.67
N HIS A 97 -5.69 -7.91 13.80
CA HIS A 97 -4.50 -7.08 13.75
C HIS A 97 -4.24 -6.69 12.31
N GLY A 98 -3.87 -5.45 12.12
CA GLY A 98 -3.54 -4.94 10.79
C GLY A 98 -2.82 -3.60 10.87
N PHE A 99 -2.17 -3.26 9.78
CA PHE A 99 -1.46 -2.01 9.62
C PHE A 99 -1.68 -1.47 8.20
N PHE A 100 -2.05 -0.21 8.08
CA PHE A 100 -2.13 0.51 6.83
C PHE A 100 -1.07 1.61 6.81
N LEU A 101 -0.27 1.68 5.75
CA LEU A 101 0.75 2.70 5.58
C LEU A 101 0.73 3.25 4.16
N ARG A 102 0.63 4.58 4.09
CA ARG A 102 0.84 5.36 2.88
C ARG A 102 2.19 6.06 3.01
N ALA A 103 3.01 6.04 1.95
CA ALA A 103 4.31 6.69 2.00
C ALA A 103 4.19 8.20 2.30
N GLU A 104 3.17 8.85 1.76
CA GLU A 104 2.87 10.27 2.01
C GLU A 104 2.46 10.59 3.46
N SER A 105 1.84 9.63 4.16
CA SER A 105 1.39 9.81 5.55
C SER A 105 2.47 9.46 6.60
N LEU A 106 3.65 9.01 6.18
CA LEU A 106 4.73 8.64 7.09
C LEU A 106 5.16 9.81 7.99
N PHE A 107 5.19 11.04 7.45
CA PHE A 107 5.50 12.23 8.22
C PHE A 107 4.46 12.52 9.31
N ASN A 108 3.18 12.37 8.99
CA ASN A 108 2.08 12.55 9.95
C ASN A 108 2.15 11.50 11.05
N LEU A 109 2.44 10.24 10.70
CA LEU A 109 2.66 9.15 11.66
C LEU A 109 3.83 9.48 12.60
N ALA A 110 4.95 9.97 12.09
CA ALA A 110 6.11 10.36 12.87
C ALA A 110 5.78 11.48 13.88
N THR A 111 5.06 12.51 13.42
CA THR A 111 4.62 13.63 14.26
C THR A 111 3.71 13.17 15.37
N GLU A 112 2.79 12.27 15.08
CA GLU A 112 1.86 11.75 16.08
C GLU A 112 2.56 10.88 17.13
N ILE A 113 3.52 10.06 16.74
CA ILE A 113 4.34 9.26 17.67
C ILE A 113 5.07 10.19 18.65
N ASP A 114 5.73 11.24 18.14
CA ASP A 114 6.44 12.19 18.97
C ASP A 114 5.49 12.98 19.89
N ARG A 115 4.27 13.32 19.41
CA ARG A 115 3.22 13.97 20.22
C ARG A 115 2.74 13.08 21.37
N LEU A 116 2.46 11.80 21.07
CA LEU A 116 2.01 10.84 22.10
C LEU A 116 3.04 10.66 23.22
N ASP A 117 4.33 10.68 22.89
CA ASP A 117 5.40 10.56 23.89
C ASP A 117 5.55 11.79 24.78
N GLN A 118 5.04 12.96 24.36
CA GLN A 118 5.04 14.20 25.15
C GLN A 118 3.87 14.28 26.11
N GLU A 119 2.83 13.46 25.93
CA GLU A 119 1.65 13.45 26.79
C GLU A 119 2.01 13.06 28.24
N PRO A 120 1.44 13.74 29.25
CA PRO A 120 1.76 13.47 30.66
C PRO A 120 1.56 12.02 31.10
N TRP A 121 0.56 11.33 30.53
CA TRP A 121 0.26 9.94 30.85
C TRP A 121 1.26 8.95 30.21
N ALA A 122 1.94 9.35 29.12
CA ALA A 122 2.92 8.48 28.45
C ALA A 122 4.10 8.14 29.38
N ARG A 123 4.44 9.04 30.31
CA ARG A 123 5.50 8.81 31.32
C ARG A 123 5.19 7.69 32.30
N ALA A 124 3.92 7.36 32.49
CA ALA A 124 3.47 6.28 33.36
C ALA A 124 3.43 4.91 32.65
N LEU A 125 3.60 4.88 31.33
CA LEU A 125 3.60 3.64 30.55
C LEU A 125 4.95 2.93 30.67
N PRO A 126 4.98 1.58 30.62
CA PRO A 126 6.22 0.79 30.65
C PRO A 126 7.06 0.96 29.38
N LYS A 127 6.46 1.42 28.29
CA LYS A 127 7.11 1.74 27.00
C LYS A 127 6.48 3.00 26.43
N ARG A 128 7.32 3.86 25.83
CA ARG A 128 6.90 5.02 25.06
C ARG A 128 6.40 4.59 23.68
N ALA A 129 5.60 5.44 23.01
CA ALA A 129 5.16 5.16 21.64
C ALA A 129 6.34 4.94 20.70
N ILE A 130 7.39 5.74 20.79
CA ILE A 130 8.61 5.64 20.01
C ILE A 130 9.34 4.29 20.16
N ASP A 131 9.23 3.62 21.30
CA ASP A 131 9.91 2.33 21.55
C ASP A 131 9.32 1.21 20.67
N TYR A 132 8.07 1.37 20.20
CA TYR A 132 7.45 0.46 19.24
C TYR A 132 7.90 0.71 17.80
N PHE A 133 8.70 1.76 17.56
CA PHE A 133 9.23 2.14 16.25
C PHE A 133 10.77 2.19 16.24
N GLY A 134 11.42 1.53 17.21
CA GLY A 134 12.87 1.40 17.29
C GLY A 134 13.54 2.35 18.28
N GLY A 135 12.77 3.08 19.10
CA GLY A 135 13.29 3.89 20.22
C GLY A 135 13.98 5.20 19.82
N ARG A 136 13.92 5.58 18.53
CA ARG A 136 14.49 6.82 17.98
C ARG A 136 13.43 7.55 17.17
N SER A 137 13.33 8.88 17.27
CA SER A 137 12.36 9.66 16.53
C SER A 137 12.49 9.40 15.02
N LEU A 138 11.35 9.15 14.36
CA LEU A 138 11.29 8.96 12.92
C LEU A 138 11.67 10.23 12.16
N HIS A 139 11.51 11.43 12.77
CA HIS A 139 11.95 12.70 12.20
C HIS A 139 13.49 12.86 12.19
N GLU A 140 14.21 12.16 13.06
CA GLU A 140 15.69 12.19 13.09
C GLU A 140 16.32 11.19 12.13
N GLN A 141 15.52 10.49 11.34
CA GLN A 141 15.94 9.47 10.38
C GLN A 141 15.65 9.93 8.96
N SER A 142 16.37 9.41 7.96
CA SER A 142 15.95 9.61 6.57
C SER A 142 14.61 8.90 6.32
N HIS A 143 13.80 9.39 5.36
CA HIS A 143 12.50 8.80 5.03
C HIS A 143 12.56 7.27 4.86
N GLY A 144 13.59 6.77 4.17
CA GLY A 144 13.75 5.33 3.99
C GLY A 144 14.14 4.58 5.25
N GLU A 145 14.87 5.19 6.19
CA GLU A 145 15.18 4.59 7.50
C GLU A 145 13.93 4.54 8.36
N SER A 146 13.18 5.64 8.41
CA SER A 146 11.92 5.72 9.15
C SER A 146 10.92 4.68 8.65
N PHE A 147 10.77 4.54 7.32
CA PHE A 147 9.91 3.52 6.72
C PHE A 147 10.32 2.12 7.14
N LEU A 148 11.61 1.77 7.01
CA LEU A 148 12.12 0.46 7.38
C LEU A 148 12.03 0.21 8.89
N ALA A 149 12.23 1.24 9.73
CA ALA A 149 12.08 1.14 11.18
C ALA A 149 10.63 0.80 11.57
N VAL A 150 9.63 1.48 10.96
CA VAL A 150 8.21 1.13 11.12
C VAL A 150 7.98 -0.32 10.71
N PHE A 151 8.47 -0.70 9.53
CA PHE A 151 8.28 -2.03 8.96
C PHE A 151 8.91 -3.14 9.81
N GLN A 152 10.07 -2.88 10.41
CA GLN A 152 10.78 -3.85 11.25
C GLN A 152 10.18 -4.00 12.64
N ASN A 153 9.69 -2.92 13.23
CA ASN A 153 9.36 -2.90 14.66
C ASN A 153 7.85 -2.95 14.93
N LYS A 154 7.02 -2.40 14.02
CA LYS A 154 5.56 -2.39 14.18
C LYS A 154 4.90 -3.64 13.63
N LEU A 155 5.45 -4.22 12.55
CA LEU A 155 4.86 -5.38 11.91
C LEU A 155 5.28 -6.67 12.61
N HIS A 156 4.33 -7.58 12.74
CA HIS A 156 4.55 -8.92 13.29
C HIS A 156 3.78 -9.97 12.49
N GLY A 157 4.03 -11.25 12.75
CA GLY A 157 3.26 -12.32 12.15
C GLY A 157 1.80 -12.27 12.56
N GLY A 158 0.93 -12.75 11.69
CA GLY A 158 -0.48 -12.87 12.02
C GLY A 158 -1.30 -11.59 11.82
N MET A 159 -0.91 -10.71 10.89
CA MET A 159 -1.61 -9.46 10.60
C MET A 159 -1.83 -9.23 9.10
N LEU A 160 -2.83 -8.41 8.79
CA LEU A 160 -3.04 -7.84 7.45
C LEU A 160 -2.27 -6.52 7.33
N VAL A 161 -1.49 -6.36 6.26
CA VAL A 161 -0.72 -5.16 5.98
C VAL A 161 -1.11 -4.60 4.62
N LEU A 162 -1.54 -3.35 4.60
CA LEU A 162 -1.88 -2.60 3.41
C LEU A 162 -0.82 -1.52 3.21
N LEU A 163 -0.22 -1.44 2.02
CA LEU A 163 0.84 -0.48 1.71
C LEU A 163 0.51 0.28 0.43
N ASP A 164 0.58 1.61 0.50
CA ASP A 164 0.39 2.48 -0.65
C ASP A 164 1.72 3.17 -0.99
N GLU A 165 2.26 2.82 -2.16
CA GLU A 165 3.50 3.34 -2.74
C GLU A 165 4.73 3.30 -1.79
N PRO A 166 5.05 2.14 -1.17
CA PRO A 166 6.16 2.05 -0.22
C PRO A 166 7.50 2.47 -0.82
N GLU A 167 7.68 2.36 -2.13
CA GLU A 167 8.88 2.77 -2.86
C GLU A 167 9.14 4.27 -2.82
N ALA A 168 8.13 5.12 -2.65
CA ALA A 168 8.30 6.58 -2.64
C ALA A 168 9.25 7.04 -1.50
N ALA A 169 9.33 6.28 -0.42
CA ALA A 169 10.26 6.51 0.68
C ALA A 169 11.61 5.78 0.50
N LEU A 170 11.79 4.92 -0.52
CA LEU A 170 12.90 3.94 -0.59
C LEU A 170 13.78 4.12 -1.82
N SER A 171 15.08 4.25 -1.62
CA SER A 171 16.05 4.07 -2.70
C SER A 171 16.00 2.63 -3.27
N PRO A 172 16.49 2.38 -4.51
CA PRO A 172 16.49 1.04 -5.10
C PRO A 172 17.11 -0.04 -4.20
N ILE A 173 18.22 0.26 -3.52
CA ILE A 173 18.86 -0.66 -2.58
C ILE A 173 17.95 -0.95 -1.37
N ARG A 174 17.26 0.07 -0.88
CA ARG A 174 16.32 -0.09 0.25
C ARG A 174 15.04 -0.84 -0.15
N GLN A 175 14.62 -0.74 -1.41
CA GLN A 175 13.53 -1.57 -1.94
C GLN A 175 13.89 -3.05 -1.96
N MET A 176 15.15 -3.41 -2.26
CA MET A 176 15.63 -4.80 -2.13
C MET A 176 15.65 -5.25 -0.65
N SER A 177 16.07 -4.37 0.28
CA SER A 177 16.00 -4.65 1.72
C SER A 177 14.55 -4.84 2.20
N PHE A 178 13.63 -4.03 1.67
CA PHE A 178 12.20 -4.17 1.92
C PHE A 178 11.67 -5.54 1.49
N LEU A 179 12.05 -6.07 0.32
CA LEU A 179 11.66 -7.42 -0.11
C LEU A 179 12.11 -8.52 0.87
N SER A 180 13.31 -8.37 1.44
CA SER A 180 13.81 -9.31 2.45
C SER A 180 12.99 -9.28 3.74
N LEU A 181 12.57 -8.08 4.17
CA LEU A 181 11.69 -7.89 5.32
C LEU A 181 10.28 -8.41 5.05
N LEU A 182 9.73 -8.10 3.87
CA LEU A 182 8.45 -8.62 3.39
C LEU A 182 8.41 -10.15 3.48
N HIS A 183 9.45 -10.80 2.94
CA HIS A 183 9.57 -12.26 2.97
C HIS A 183 9.55 -12.81 4.41
N ARG A 184 10.30 -12.18 5.33
CA ARG A 184 10.33 -12.57 6.74
C ARG A 184 8.93 -12.48 7.38
N HIS A 185 8.19 -11.41 7.12
CA HIS A 185 6.83 -11.22 7.65
C HIS A 185 5.83 -12.21 7.04
N VAL A 186 5.90 -12.46 5.73
CA VAL A 186 5.09 -13.49 5.06
C VAL A 186 5.35 -14.87 5.68
N ARG A 187 6.62 -15.22 5.92
CA ARG A 187 7.01 -16.47 6.60
C ARG A 187 6.47 -16.57 8.03
N SER A 188 6.25 -15.44 8.68
CA SER A 188 5.63 -15.35 10.01
C SER A 188 4.10 -15.30 9.96
N GLY A 189 3.49 -15.43 8.78
CA GLY A 189 2.04 -15.50 8.59
C GLY A 189 1.35 -14.15 8.37
N ALA A 190 2.06 -13.08 8.03
CA ALA A 190 1.45 -11.83 7.58
C ALA A 190 0.94 -11.93 6.15
N GLN A 191 -0.13 -11.20 5.83
CA GLN A 191 -0.69 -11.03 4.48
C GLN A 191 -0.54 -9.57 4.05
N PHE A 192 -0.14 -9.35 2.79
CA PHE A 192 0.09 -8.04 2.23
C PHE A 192 -0.81 -7.75 1.03
N VAL A 193 -1.32 -6.51 0.96
CA VAL A 193 -1.88 -5.90 -0.25
C VAL A 193 -1.12 -4.60 -0.50
N ILE A 194 -0.47 -4.47 -1.63
CA ILE A 194 0.50 -3.41 -1.91
C ILE A 194 0.16 -2.74 -3.23
N ALA A 195 -0.13 -1.44 -3.22
CA ALA A 195 -0.14 -0.63 -4.42
C ALA A 195 1.28 -0.10 -4.67
N THR A 196 1.81 -0.28 -5.88
CA THR A 196 3.18 0.10 -6.20
C THR A 196 3.38 0.36 -7.69
N HIS A 197 4.39 1.21 -8.00
CA HIS A 197 4.92 1.43 -9.35
C HIS A 197 6.33 0.84 -9.55
N SER A 198 6.92 0.29 -8.47
CA SER A 198 8.30 -0.21 -8.52
C SER A 198 8.40 -1.62 -9.08
N PRO A 199 9.13 -1.84 -10.18
CA PRO A 199 9.42 -3.18 -10.67
C PRO A 199 10.26 -3.99 -9.67
N ILE A 200 11.03 -3.35 -8.80
CA ILE A 200 11.79 -4.05 -7.74
C ILE A 200 10.82 -4.59 -6.68
N VAL A 201 9.90 -3.76 -6.20
CA VAL A 201 8.93 -4.18 -5.19
C VAL A 201 7.99 -5.27 -5.72
N LEU A 202 7.60 -5.18 -6.99
CA LEU A 202 6.75 -6.17 -7.68
C LEU A 202 7.41 -7.56 -7.85
N ALA A 203 8.74 -7.64 -7.74
CA ALA A 203 9.49 -8.86 -8.02
C ALA A 203 9.37 -9.96 -6.93
N TYR A 204 8.51 -9.78 -5.92
CA TYR A 204 8.30 -10.81 -4.89
C TYR A 204 7.68 -12.08 -5.51
N PRO A 205 8.29 -13.27 -5.30
CA PRO A 205 7.82 -14.51 -5.93
C PRO A 205 6.45 -14.94 -5.42
N ASP A 206 5.72 -15.67 -6.26
CA ASP A 206 4.40 -16.26 -5.95
C ASP A 206 3.31 -15.26 -5.53
N ALA A 207 3.52 -13.95 -5.81
CA ALA A 207 2.50 -12.93 -5.58
C ALA A 207 1.42 -12.95 -6.68
N TRP A 208 0.22 -12.48 -6.34
CA TRP A 208 -0.76 -12.12 -7.36
C TRP A 208 -0.63 -10.65 -7.71
N ILE A 209 -0.55 -10.37 -9.02
CA ILE A 209 -0.43 -9.01 -9.53
C ILE A 209 -1.68 -8.66 -10.34
N TYR A 210 -2.30 -7.54 -9.99
CA TYR A 210 -3.44 -6.97 -10.69
C TYR A 210 -3.03 -5.69 -11.38
N GLN A 211 -3.04 -5.71 -12.72
CA GLN A 211 -2.80 -4.54 -13.55
C GLN A 211 -4.09 -3.73 -13.67
N PHE A 212 -4.00 -2.47 -13.32
CA PHE A 212 -5.04 -1.46 -13.45
C PHE A 212 -4.82 -0.68 -14.74
N GLY A 213 -5.84 -0.55 -15.56
CA GLY A 213 -5.82 0.16 -16.84
C GLY A 213 -7.19 0.64 -17.25
N GLU A 214 -7.31 1.19 -18.45
CA GLU A 214 -8.58 1.73 -18.99
C GLU A 214 -9.69 0.67 -19.12
N GLU A 215 -9.33 -0.58 -19.36
CA GLU A 215 -10.26 -1.71 -19.45
C GLU A 215 -10.67 -2.28 -18.08
N GLY A 216 -10.18 -1.69 -16.97
CA GLY A 216 -10.44 -2.14 -15.62
C GLY A 216 -9.24 -2.85 -14.98
N VAL A 217 -9.50 -3.92 -14.23
CA VAL A 217 -8.50 -4.65 -13.44
C VAL A 217 -8.35 -6.06 -13.98
N ARG A 218 -7.13 -6.45 -14.35
CA ARG A 218 -6.80 -7.81 -14.82
C ARG A 218 -5.63 -8.41 -14.05
N ARG A 219 -5.66 -9.71 -13.83
CA ARG A 219 -4.50 -10.43 -13.28
C ARG A 219 -3.46 -10.63 -14.36
N THR A 220 -2.17 -10.42 -14.01
CA THR A 220 -1.06 -10.51 -14.96
C THR A 220 0.17 -11.18 -14.32
N ALA A 221 1.11 -11.65 -15.12
CA ALA A 221 2.43 -12.09 -14.66
C ALA A 221 3.37 -10.90 -14.47
N TYR A 222 4.43 -11.08 -13.67
CA TYR A 222 5.41 -10.02 -13.38
C TYR A 222 6.02 -9.42 -14.65
N GLU A 223 6.49 -10.29 -15.56
CA GLU A 223 7.14 -9.90 -16.79
C GLU A 223 6.18 -9.26 -17.83
N GLU A 224 4.88 -9.43 -17.63
CA GLU A 224 3.84 -8.85 -18.48
C GLU A 224 3.35 -7.49 -17.96
N THR A 225 3.80 -7.08 -16.77
CA THR A 225 3.45 -5.75 -16.25
C THR A 225 4.11 -4.67 -17.09
N GLU A 226 3.36 -3.61 -17.37
CA GLU A 226 3.84 -2.45 -18.11
C GLU A 226 5.10 -1.85 -17.47
N HIS A 227 5.11 -1.70 -16.15
CA HIS A 227 6.25 -1.18 -15.40
C HIS A 227 7.52 -2.01 -15.65
N TYR A 228 7.44 -3.34 -15.55
CA TYR A 228 8.59 -4.18 -15.82
C TYR A 228 9.08 -4.02 -17.28
N GLN A 229 8.16 -4.04 -18.25
CA GLN A 229 8.51 -3.96 -19.66
C GLN A 229 9.16 -2.62 -20.01
N VAL A 230 8.60 -1.50 -19.57
CA VAL A 230 9.12 -0.15 -19.80
C VAL A 230 10.52 0.00 -19.18
N TYR A 231 10.68 -0.37 -17.90
CA TYR A 231 11.99 -0.28 -17.25
C TYR A 231 13.04 -1.17 -17.92
N ARG A 232 12.69 -2.42 -18.18
CA ARG A 232 13.59 -3.38 -18.86
C ARG A 232 14.03 -2.87 -20.22
N ASP A 233 13.08 -2.40 -21.02
CA ASP A 233 13.38 -1.95 -22.38
C ASP A 233 14.22 -0.68 -22.37
N PHE A 234 13.85 0.31 -21.56
CA PHE A 234 14.61 1.55 -21.43
C PHE A 234 16.05 1.31 -20.94
N LEU A 235 16.24 0.52 -19.87
CA LEU A 235 17.56 0.27 -19.30
C LEU A 235 18.47 -0.53 -20.23
N ASN A 236 17.91 -1.48 -20.99
CA ASN A 236 18.68 -2.29 -21.94
C ASN A 236 18.96 -1.56 -23.26
N HIS A 237 18.14 -0.59 -23.65
CA HIS A 237 18.24 0.10 -24.94
C HIS A 237 18.26 1.63 -24.77
N ARG A 238 18.93 2.12 -23.70
CA ARG A 238 18.94 3.54 -23.30
C ARG A 238 19.20 4.50 -24.46
N GLU A 239 20.25 4.26 -25.26
CA GLU A 239 20.63 5.17 -26.35
C GLU A 239 19.57 5.25 -27.45
N ARG A 240 18.98 4.11 -27.82
CA ARG A 240 17.88 4.05 -28.77
C ARG A 240 16.65 4.79 -28.22
N SER A 241 16.28 4.51 -26.99
CA SER A 241 15.12 5.14 -26.35
C SER A 241 15.28 6.66 -26.26
N LEU A 242 16.49 7.14 -25.94
CA LEU A 242 16.75 8.59 -25.86
C LEU A 242 16.71 9.24 -27.24
N ARG A 243 17.23 8.62 -28.30
CA ARG A 243 17.10 9.17 -29.67
C ARG A 243 15.64 9.39 -30.05
N VAL A 244 14.80 8.38 -29.85
CA VAL A 244 13.36 8.50 -30.13
C VAL A 244 12.69 9.58 -29.28
N LEU A 245 12.96 9.63 -27.98
CA LEU A 245 12.32 10.58 -27.05
C LEU A 245 12.77 12.03 -27.27
N LEU A 246 14.02 12.23 -27.68
CA LEU A 246 14.59 13.58 -27.87
C LEU A 246 14.49 14.08 -29.32
N GLY A 247 14.00 13.23 -30.23
CA GLY A 247 13.82 13.61 -31.63
C GLY A 247 15.13 13.70 -32.42
N ASP A 248 16.19 13.01 -31.97
CA ASP A 248 17.50 12.94 -32.62
C ASP A 248 17.53 11.83 -33.72
N ASP A 249 16.43 11.65 -34.42
CA ASP A 249 16.35 10.75 -35.59
C ASP A 249 17.03 11.42 -36.80
N GLU A 250 18.36 11.31 -36.94
CA GLU A 250 19.10 11.40 -38.21
C GLU A 250 19.80 10.08 -38.54
#